data_ed00dfcdc61258372b6a6e2135679b60
#
_entry.id   ed00dfcdc61258372b6a6e2135679b60
#
_cell.length_a   1.000
_cell.length_b   1.000
_cell.length_c   1.000
_cell.angle_alpha   90.00
_cell.angle_beta   90.00
_cell.angle_gamma   90.00
#
_symmetry.space_group_name_H-M   'P 1'
#
loop_
_entity.id
_entity.type
_entity.pdbx_description
1 polymer ?
#
loop_
_entity_poly.entity_id
_entity_poly.type
_entity_poly.pdbx_seq_one_letter_code
_entity_poly.pdbx_strand_id
1 'polypeptide(L)'
;MENQITIYIAGDSTAAIKLPDKRPETGWGEAFQAYFKANVKIDNRAINGRSTKSFINEGHLAKIEKSIQPGDYLIIQFGHNDQKIEDPERGTHPYGDYQDNLGKFIQTAYQKNAYPLLLTSVTRRKFEDGIFDSMSVGAYPQAMIQFAEKYNIPVLDIHKITTEFMAKAGNEESKKYYLHLPPGQSENYPAGITDNTHFNEEGAKKVAQLIIEAIHQSDLPLRNLLK
;
A
#
# COMPACT_ATOMS: atom_id res chain seq x y z
N MET A 1 13.76 27.40 10.84
CA MET A 1 13.57 25.92 10.96
C MET A 1 12.56 25.54 9.93
N GLU A 2 12.89 24.60 9.02
CA GLU A 2 11.91 24.06 8.09
C GLU A 2 10.79 23.37 8.89
N ASN A 3 9.54 23.65 8.53
CA ASN A 3 8.39 23.01 9.20
C ASN A 3 8.46 21.50 8.99
N GLN A 4 8.22 20.71 10.03
CA GLN A 4 8.10 19.27 9.93
C GLN A 4 6.86 18.93 9.10
N ILE A 5 7.02 18.05 8.12
CA ILE A 5 5.94 17.52 7.29
C ILE A 5 5.72 16.06 7.68
N THR A 6 4.46 15.67 7.89
CA THR A 6 4.12 14.27 8.15
C THR A 6 3.47 13.65 6.92
N ILE A 7 3.94 12.45 6.55
CA ILE A 7 3.33 11.62 5.52
C ILE A 7 2.60 10.47 6.22
N TYR A 8 1.28 10.53 6.24
CA TYR A 8 0.43 9.45 6.73
C TYR A 8 0.25 8.38 5.66
N ILE A 9 0.33 7.11 6.04
CA ILE A 9 0.03 5.98 5.17
C ILE A 9 -1.22 5.29 5.69
N ALA A 10 -2.31 5.36 4.95
CA ALA A 10 -3.52 4.57 5.14
C ALA A 10 -3.48 3.38 4.19
N GLY A 11 -3.56 2.15 4.73
CA GLY A 11 -3.41 0.96 3.91
C GLY A 11 -3.68 -0.34 4.66
N ASP A 12 -3.44 -1.43 3.97
CA ASP A 12 -3.62 -2.79 4.46
C ASP A 12 -2.31 -3.44 4.93
N SER A 13 -2.32 -4.80 5.04
CA SER A 13 -1.17 -5.58 5.51
C SER A 13 0.08 -5.44 4.65
N THR A 14 -0.04 -5.09 3.37
CA THR A 14 1.12 -4.96 2.49
C THR A 14 1.98 -3.75 2.82
N ALA A 15 1.38 -2.73 3.46
CA ALA A 15 2.06 -1.51 3.90
C ALA A 15 2.35 -1.47 5.42
N ALA A 16 1.60 -2.24 6.22
CA ALA A 16 1.56 -2.12 7.68
C ALA A 16 2.88 -2.52 8.36
N ILE A 17 3.18 -1.86 9.48
CA ILE A 17 4.25 -2.26 10.41
C ILE A 17 3.88 -3.62 11.02
N LYS A 18 4.83 -4.55 11.05
CA LYS A 18 4.61 -5.88 11.58
C LYS A 18 5.10 -6.03 13.02
N LEU A 19 4.31 -6.75 13.80
CA LEU A 19 4.67 -7.13 15.15
C LEU A 19 5.80 -8.18 15.12
N PRO A 20 6.57 -8.34 16.22
CA PRO A 20 7.67 -9.29 16.28
C PRO A 20 7.29 -10.74 15.95
N ASP A 21 6.07 -11.16 16.34
CA ASP A 21 5.52 -12.50 16.09
C ASP A 21 5.16 -12.79 14.63
N LYS A 22 5.22 -11.78 13.76
CA LYS A 22 4.99 -11.89 12.32
C LYS A 22 6.26 -11.82 11.49
N ARG A 23 7.41 -11.54 12.11
CA ARG A 23 8.67 -11.48 11.39
C ARG A 23 9.07 -12.84 10.78
N PRO A 24 9.64 -12.88 9.57
CA PRO A 24 10.16 -11.76 8.77
C PRO A 24 9.14 -11.04 7.86
N GLU A 25 7.81 -11.28 8.03
CA GLU A 25 6.82 -10.48 7.32
C GLU A 25 7.06 -8.99 7.57
N THR A 26 7.05 -8.19 6.50
CA THR A 26 7.38 -6.77 6.54
C THR A 26 6.49 -5.99 5.57
N GLY A 27 5.93 -4.87 5.99
CA GLY A 27 5.19 -3.98 5.09
C GLY A 27 6.11 -2.98 4.39
N TRP A 28 5.81 -2.61 3.13
CA TRP A 28 6.63 -1.65 2.39
C TRP A 28 6.72 -0.27 3.10
N GLY A 29 5.69 0.11 3.85
CA GLY A 29 5.69 1.36 4.60
C GLY A 29 6.73 1.43 5.72
N GLU A 30 7.26 0.29 6.20
CA GLU A 30 8.34 0.25 7.19
C GLU A 30 9.67 0.76 6.62
N ALA A 31 9.93 0.53 5.35
CA ALA A 31 11.17 0.97 4.68
C ALA A 31 11.10 2.45 4.22
N PHE A 32 9.94 3.08 4.26
CA PHE A 32 9.67 4.34 3.57
C PHE A 32 10.46 5.53 4.15
N GLN A 33 10.60 5.61 5.48
CA GLN A 33 11.30 6.70 6.18
C GLN A 33 12.73 6.92 5.68
N ALA A 34 13.41 5.86 5.26
CA ALA A 34 14.81 5.93 4.84
C ALA A 34 15.06 6.84 3.61
N TYR A 35 14.04 7.06 2.79
CA TYR A 35 14.13 7.79 1.53
C TYR A 35 13.82 9.28 1.64
N PHE A 36 13.32 9.76 2.77
CA PHE A 36 12.89 11.14 2.94
C PHE A 36 13.87 11.98 3.74
N LYS A 37 13.85 13.29 3.52
CA LYS A 37 14.63 14.28 4.24
C LYS A 37 14.35 14.25 5.75
N ALA A 38 15.26 14.80 6.55
CA ALA A 38 15.21 14.74 8.02
C ALA A 38 14.00 15.48 8.62
N ASN A 39 13.45 16.47 7.92
CA ASN A 39 12.25 17.21 8.33
C ASN A 39 10.94 16.52 7.94
N VAL A 40 11.00 15.31 7.33
CA VAL A 40 9.84 14.52 6.96
C VAL A 40 9.68 13.33 7.91
N LYS A 41 8.50 13.18 8.49
CA LYS A 41 8.13 12.05 9.33
C LYS A 41 7.16 11.14 8.57
N ILE A 42 7.39 9.83 8.58
CA ILE A 42 6.42 8.85 8.11
C ILE A 42 5.59 8.35 9.30
N ASP A 43 4.29 8.57 9.25
CA ASP A 43 3.31 8.03 10.20
C ASP A 43 2.51 6.92 9.51
N ASN A 44 3.05 5.70 9.58
CA ASN A 44 2.41 4.54 8.95
C ASN A 44 1.23 4.04 9.80
N ARG A 45 0.02 4.34 9.36
CA ARG A 45 -1.27 3.96 9.98
C ARG A 45 -1.92 2.75 9.30
N ALA A 46 -1.24 2.10 8.35
CA ALA A 46 -1.73 0.90 7.70
C ALA A 46 -1.93 -0.24 8.72
N ILE A 47 -2.97 -1.04 8.52
CA ILE A 47 -3.36 -2.10 9.47
C ILE A 47 -3.67 -3.39 8.71
N ASN A 48 -3.13 -4.50 9.22
CA ASN A 48 -3.36 -5.82 8.66
C ASN A 48 -4.85 -6.13 8.48
N GLY A 49 -5.22 -6.68 7.32
CA GLY A 49 -6.55 -7.17 7.04
C GLY A 49 -7.62 -6.10 6.78
N ARG A 50 -7.27 -4.81 6.73
CA ARG A 50 -8.25 -3.74 6.51
C ARG A 50 -8.46 -3.48 5.02
N SER A 51 -9.73 -3.31 4.67
CA SER A 51 -10.21 -2.73 3.42
C SER A 51 -10.46 -1.23 3.62
N THR A 52 -10.82 -0.52 2.55
CA THR A 52 -11.31 0.87 2.67
C THR A 52 -12.47 0.96 3.65
N LYS A 53 -13.42 0.01 3.55
CA LYS A 53 -14.63 -0.06 4.38
C LYS A 53 -14.31 -0.28 5.85
N SER A 54 -13.57 -1.34 6.18
CA SER A 54 -13.26 -1.65 7.58
C SER A 54 -12.33 -0.62 8.21
N PHE A 55 -11.38 -0.04 7.47
CA PHE A 55 -10.53 1.02 7.96
C PHE A 55 -11.32 2.27 8.38
N ILE A 56 -12.36 2.62 7.62
CA ILE A 56 -13.26 3.73 7.93
C ILE A 56 -14.16 3.36 9.12
N ASN A 57 -14.83 2.23 9.06
CA ASN A 57 -15.84 1.82 10.06
C ASN A 57 -15.24 1.63 11.46
N GLU A 58 -13.99 1.17 11.54
CA GLU A 58 -13.23 1.02 12.80
C GLU A 58 -12.63 2.35 13.31
N GLY A 59 -12.91 3.46 12.63
CA GLY A 59 -12.49 4.80 13.05
C GLY A 59 -11.01 5.11 12.81
N HIS A 60 -10.29 4.32 11.98
CA HIS A 60 -8.87 4.57 11.70
C HIS A 60 -8.67 5.84 10.86
N LEU A 61 -9.55 6.09 9.88
CA LEU A 61 -9.55 7.35 9.13
C LEU A 61 -9.79 8.56 10.05
N ALA A 62 -10.75 8.46 10.98
CA ALA A 62 -11.03 9.53 11.95
C ALA A 62 -9.83 9.83 12.88
N LYS A 63 -8.98 8.82 13.17
CA LYS A 63 -7.72 9.05 13.93
C LYS A 63 -6.70 9.83 13.09
N ILE A 64 -6.61 9.56 11.79
CA ILE A 64 -5.76 10.35 10.87
C ILE A 64 -6.30 11.78 10.79
N GLU A 65 -7.60 11.96 10.60
CA GLU A 65 -8.26 13.27 10.52
C GLU A 65 -7.95 14.17 11.74
N LYS A 66 -7.88 13.60 12.93
CA LYS A 66 -7.53 14.34 14.17
C LYS A 66 -6.07 14.77 14.23
N SER A 67 -5.19 14.09 13.49
CA SER A 67 -3.73 14.30 13.61
C SER A 67 -3.15 15.09 12.44
N ILE A 68 -3.69 14.89 11.22
CA ILE A 68 -3.17 15.48 9.97
C ILE A 68 -3.31 17.00 9.98
N GLN A 69 -2.27 17.68 9.53
CA GLN A 69 -2.17 19.15 9.54
C GLN A 69 -2.04 19.70 8.11
N PRO A 70 -2.28 21.01 7.91
CA PRO A 70 -2.04 21.65 6.62
C PRO A 70 -0.59 21.44 6.14
N GLY A 71 -0.46 21.02 4.89
CA GLY A 71 0.85 20.74 4.27
C GLY A 71 1.34 19.30 4.43
N ASP A 72 0.69 18.47 5.27
CA ASP A 72 0.95 17.04 5.37
C ASP A 72 0.46 16.29 4.12
N TYR A 73 0.86 15.03 4.02
CA TYR A 73 0.43 14.12 2.95
C TYR A 73 -0.36 12.94 3.51
N LEU A 74 -1.37 12.51 2.77
CA LEU A 74 -2.10 11.26 3.01
C LEU A 74 -1.93 10.34 1.81
N ILE A 75 -1.11 9.30 1.97
CA ILE A 75 -0.96 8.21 1.00
C ILE A 75 -2.00 7.14 1.32
N ILE A 76 -2.74 6.71 0.29
CA ILE A 76 -3.86 5.77 0.41
C ILE A 76 -3.62 4.57 -0.51
N GLN A 77 -3.55 3.34 0.06
CA GLN A 77 -3.32 2.11 -0.69
C GLN A 77 -4.17 0.97 -0.13
N PHE A 78 -5.21 0.58 -0.86
CA PHE A 78 -6.13 -0.52 -0.52
C PHE A 78 -6.54 -1.30 -1.76
N GLY A 79 -7.17 -2.48 -1.55
CA GLY A 79 -7.74 -3.32 -2.59
C GLY A 79 -7.74 -4.81 -2.22
N HIS A 80 -6.67 -5.31 -1.58
CA HIS A 80 -6.52 -6.74 -1.24
C HIS A 80 -7.61 -7.30 -0.34
N ASN A 81 -8.17 -6.48 0.54
CA ASN A 81 -9.25 -6.90 1.42
C ASN A 81 -10.62 -6.43 0.92
N ASP A 82 -10.65 -5.36 0.15
CA ASP A 82 -11.84 -4.88 -0.53
C ASP A 82 -12.42 -5.94 -1.48
N GLN A 83 -11.56 -6.72 -2.16
CA GLN A 83 -11.97 -7.79 -3.07
C GLN A 83 -12.63 -9.00 -2.38
N LYS A 84 -12.64 -9.06 -1.05
CA LYS A 84 -13.30 -10.13 -0.29
C LYS A 84 -14.81 -9.87 -0.19
N ILE A 85 -15.50 -9.87 -1.32
CA ILE A 85 -16.91 -9.49 -1.44
C ILE A 85 -17.82 -10.32 -0.52
N GLU A 86 -17.47 -11.57 -0.26
CA GLU A 86 -18.19 -12.46 0.65
C GLU A 86 -18.08 -12.06 2.13
N ASP A 87 -17.14 -11.19 2.47
CA ASP A 87 -16.94 -10.70 3.83
C ASP A 87 -17.67 -9.35 3.98
N PRO A 88 -18.81 -9.29 4.69
CA PRO A 88 -19.62 -8.08 4.80
C PRO A 88 -18.91 -6.93 5.52
N GLU A 89 -17.89 -7.23 6.34
CA GLU A 89 -17.13 -6.22 7.08
C GLU A 89 -16.03 -5.58 6.21
N ARG A 90 -15.54 -6.29 5.18
CA ARG A 90 -14.42 -5.84 4.35
C ARG A 90 -14.76 -5.65 2.88
N GLY A 91 -15.60 -6.51 2.34
CA GLY A 91 -15.95 -6.53 0.92
C GLY A 91 -16.55 -5.21 0.45
N THR A 92 -16.13 -4.78 -0.74
CA THR A 92 -16.66 -3.61 -1.46
C THR A 92 -16.75 -3.91 -2.95
N HIS A 93 -17.63 -3.21 -3.67
CA HIS A 93 -17.65 -3.27 -5.13
C HIS A 93 -16.69 -2.23 -5.72
N PRO A 94 -15.80 -2.61 -6.68
CA PRO A 94 -14.73 -1.73 -7.15
C PRO A 94 -15.22 -0.40 -7.71
N TYR A 95 -16.28 -0.39 -8.51
CA TYR A 95 -16.87 0.81 -9.12
C TYR A 95 -18.07 1.39 -8.33
N GLY A 96 -18.25 0.99 -7.09
CA GLY A 96 -19.28 1.46 -6.17
C GLY A 96 -18.67 1.95 -4.87
N ASP A 97 -19.02 1.26 -3.77
CA ASP A 97 -18.62 1.65 -2.42
C ASP A 97 -17.09 1.71 -2.17
N TYR A 98 -16.27 1.01 -2.97
CA TYR A 98 -14.81 1.22 -2.94
C TYR A 98 -14.45 2.66 -3.36
N GLN A 99 -14.97 3.13 -4.51
CA GLN A 99 -14.74 4.51 -4.97
C GLN A 99 -15.34 5.54 -4.01
N ASP A 100 -16.53 5.28 -3.47
CA ASP A 100 -17.17 6.13 -2.46
C ASP A 100 -16.30 6.26 -1.21
N ASN A 101 -15.69 5.15 -0.78
CA ASN A 101 -14.77 5.15 0.35
C ASN A 101 -13.48 5.92 0.03
N LEU A 102 -12.89 5.75 -1.17
CA LEU A 102 -11.76 6.59 -1.61
C LEU A 102 -12.09 8.07 -1.49
N GLY A 103 -13.31 8.46 -1.89
CA GLY A 103 -13.80 9.84 -1.75
C GLY A 103 -13.72 10.37 -0.32
N LYS A 104 -14.01 9.54 0.69
CA LYS A 104 -13.92 9.93 2.11
C LYS A 104 -12.48 10.21 2.55
N PHE A 105 -11.49 9.41 2.10
CA PHE A 105 -10.07 9.67 2.37
C PHE A 105 -9.62 10.98 1.73
N ILE A 106 -10.00 11.21 0.47
CA ILE A 106 -9.66 12.44 -0.25
C ILE A 106 -10.28 13.67 0.43
N GLN A 107 -11.56 13.58 0.79
CA GLN A 107 -12.25 14.64 1.53
C GLN A 107 -11.56 14.96 2.86
N THR A 108 -11.15 13.93 3.62
CA THR A 108 -10.40 14.09 4.88
C THR A 108 -9.13 14.89 4.65
N ALA A 109 -8.32 14.57 3.63
CA ALA A 109 -7.10 15.28 3.33
C ALA A 109 -7.39 16.75 2.95
N TYR A 110 -8.32 17.00 2.03
CA TYR A 110 -8.62 18.36 1.56
C TYR A 110 -9.23 19.24 2.64
N GLN A 111 -10.09 18.72 3.51
CA GLN A 111 -10.65 19.48 4.64
C GLN A 111 -9.57 19.95 5.63
N LYS A 112 -8.44 19.28 5.68
CA LYS A 112 -7.28 19.63 6.50
C LYS A 112 -6.19 20.40 5.74
N ASN A 113 -6.43 20.80 4.48
CA ASN A 113 -5.43 21.40 3.61
C ASN A 113 -4.16 20.54 3.48
N ALA A 114 -4.32 19.21 3.50
CA ALA A 114 -3.29 18.22 3.25
C ALA A 114 -3.38 17.68 1.82
N TYR A 115 -2.32 17.04 1.35
CA TYR A 115 -2.18 16.54 -0.02
C TYR A 115 -2.48 15.04 -0.07
N PRO A 116 -3.57 14.59 -0.72
CA PRO A 116 -3.81 13.17 -0.94
C PRO A 116 -2.97 12.62 -2.09
N LEU A 117 -2.57 11.36 -1.97
CA LEU A 117 -1.94 10.58 -3.04
C LEU A 117 -2.50 9.15 -3.01
N LEU A 118 -3.10 8.74 -4.11
CA LEU A 118 -3.56 7.38 -4.31
C LEU A 118 -2.43 6.50 -4.86
N LEU A 119 -2.25 5.33 -4.26
CA LEU A 119 -1.41 4.26 -4.79
C LEU A 119 -2.30 3.06 -5.10
N THR A 120 -2.29 2.57 -6.34
CA THR A 120 -2.99 1.32 -6.64
C THR A 120 -2.39 0.18 -5.83
N SER A 121 -3.18 -0.87 -5.55
CA SER A 121 -2.72 -2.02 -4.76
C SER A 121 -1.48 -2.65 -5.39
N VAL A 122 -0.49 -3.01 -4.58
CA VAL A 122 0.63 -3.83 -5.04
C VAL A 122 0.13 -5.18 -5.57
N THR A 123 0.84 -5.77 -6.54
CA THR A 123 0.44 -7.07 -7.08
C THR A 123 0.66 -8.21 -6.08
N ARG A 124 -0.12 -9.29 -6.21
CA ARG A 124 0.21 -10.59 -5.60
C ARG A 124 1.15 -11.34 -6.52
N ARG A 125 1.95 -12.24 -5.96
CA ARG A 125 2.71 -13.21 -6.73
C ARG A 125 1.77 -14.35 -7.13
N LYS A 126 1.22 -14.29 -8.34
CA LYS A 126 0.35 -15.33 -8.86
C LYS A 126 0.82 -15.73 -10.26
N PHE A 127 1.15 -17.00 -10.42
CA PHE A 127 1.52 -17.60 -11.70
C PHE A 127 0.60 -18.80 -11.98
N GLU A 128 0.08 -18.89 -13.17
CA GLU A 128 -0.70 -20.01 -13.69
C GLU A 128 0.02 -20.53 -14.92
N ASP A 129 0.43 -21.80 -14.91
CA ASP A 129 1.20 -22.45 -15.98
C ASP A 129 2.45 -21.64 -16.40
N GLY A 130 3.12 -21.00 -15.43
CA GLY A 130 4.31 -20.20 -15.65
C GLY A 130 4.05 -18.77 -16.16
N ILE A 131 2.79 -18.42 -16.41
CA ILE A 131 2.36 -17.08 -16.84
C ILE A 131 1.94 -16.27 -15.62
N PHE A 132 2.43 -15.04 -15.53
CA PHE A 132 2.06 -14.14 -14.44
C PHE A 132 0.62 -13.65 -14.57
N ASP A 133 -0.20 -13.82 -13.51
CA ASP A 133 -1.56 -13.29 -13.44
C ASP A 133 -1.54 -11.84 -12.94
N SER A 134 -1.68 -10.89 -13.85
CA SER A 134 -1.76 -9.46 -13.54
C SER A 134 -3.09 -9.03 -12.91
N MET A 135 -4.10 -9.92 -12.87
CA MET A 135 -5.44 -9.62 -12.34
C MET A 135 -5.62 -10.10 -10.89
N SER A 136 -4.53 -10.43 -10.20
CA SER A 136 -4.56 -11.01 -8.87
C SER A 136 -5.27 -10.17 -7.79
N VAL A 137 -5.45 -8.86 -8.03
CA VAL A 137 -6.20 -7.92 -7.18
C VAL A 137 -7.53 -7.48 -7.84
N GLY A 138 -7.95 -8.17 -8.90
CA GLY A 138 -9.21 -7.89 -9.61
C GLY A 138 -9.25 -6.48 -10.22
N ALA A 139 -10.43 -5.87 -10.25
CA ALA A 139 -10.65 -4.58 -10.87
C ALA A 139 -10.30 -3.36 -9.99
N TYR A 140 -9.84 -3.56 -8.76
CA TYR A 140 -9.61 -2.46 -7.79
C TYR A 140 -8.53 -1.45 -8.24
N PRO A 141 -7.39 -1.87 -8.81
CA PRO A 141 -6.41 -0.91 -9.33
C PRO A 141 -7.02 -0.02 -10.42
N GLN A 142 -7.74 -0.60 -11.37
CA GLN A 142 -8.38 0.14 -12.45
C GLN A 142 -9.50 1.06 -11.94
N ALA A 143 -10.28 0.61 -10.95
CA ALA A 143 -11.33 1.42 -10.33
C ALA A 143 -10.75 2.64 -9.60
N MET A 144 -9.58 2.50 -8.93
CA MET A 144 -8.88 3.61 -8.31
C MET A 144 -8.37 4.62 -9.35
N ILE A 145 -7.78 4.15 -10.46
CA ILE A 145 -7.31 5.01 -11.56
C ILE A 145 -8.49 5.78 -12.15
N GLN A 146 -9.60 5.11 -12.48
CA GLN A 146 -10.79 5.75 -13.02
C GLN A 146 -11.37 6.81 -12.07
N PHE A 147 -11.39 6.53 -10.77
CA PHE A 147 -11.80 7.49 -9.75
C PHE A 147 -10.86 8.71 -9.74
N ALA A 148 -9.56 8.46 -9.75
CA ALA A 148 -8.53 9.51 -9.75
C ALA A 148 -8.64 10.43 -10.97
N GLU A 149 -8.80 9.86 -12.16
CA GLU A 149 -9.00 10.60 -13.41
C GLU A 149 -10.27 11.45 -13.36
N LYS A 150 -11.40 10.86 -12.94
CA LYS A 150 -12.69 11.55 -12.85
C LYS A 150 -12.65 12.79 -11.95
N TYR A 151 -11.90 12.73 -10.86
CA TYR A 151 -11.86 13.79 -9.84
C TYR A 151 -10.55 14.57 -9.82
N ASN A 152 -9.66 14.33 -10.80
CA ASN A 152 -8.34 14.94 -10.90
C ASN A 152 -7.50 14.80 -9.62
N ILE A 153 -7.46 13.58 -9.08
CA ILE A 153 -6.71 13.22 -7.88
C ILE A 153 -5.35 12.63 -8.29
N PRO A 154 -4.24 13.01 -7.63
CA PRO A 154 -2.96 12.38 -7.88
C PRO A 154 -2.99 10.86 -7.61
N VAL A 155 -2.53 10.07 -8.59
CA VAL A 155 -2.45 8.60 -8.47
C VAL A 155 -1.16 8.09 -9.09
N LEU A 156 -0.55 7.09 -8.45
CA LEU A 156 0.55 6.31 -9.02
C LEU A 156 0.10 4.85 -9.19
N ASP A 157 0.25 4.33 -10.40
CA ASP A 157 -0.11 2.95 -10.71
C ASP A 157 0.97 1.96 -10.25
N ILE A 158 1.02 1.76 -8.93
CA ILE A 158 1.96 0.83 -8.30
C ILE A 158 1.63 -0.63 -8.63
N HIS A 159 0.35 -0.92 -8.94
CA HIS A 159 -0.04 -2.25 -9.41
C HIS A 159 0.69 -2.61 -10.69
N LYS A 160 0.65 -1.74 -11.68
CA LYS A 160 1.37 -1.93 -12.96
C LYS A 160 2.87 -2.11 -12.73
N ILE A 161 3.49 -1.21 -11.96
CA ILE A 161 4.94 -1.22 -11.69
C ILE A 161 5.36 -2.53 -11.00
N THR A 162 4.63 -2.96 -9.96
CA THR A 162 4.94 -4.20 -9.24
C THR A 162 4.64 -5.44 -10.07
N THR A 163 3.59 -5.41 -10.90
CA THR A 163 3.26 -6.47 -11.86
C THR A 163 4.40 -6.67 -12.87
N GLU A 164 4.87 -5.60 -13.51
CA GLU A 164 5.97 -5.65 -14.48
C GLU A 164 7.25 -6.17 -13.83
N PHE A 165 7.56 -5.70 -12.61
CA PHE A 165 8.71 -6.15 -11.86
C PHE A 165 8.65 -7.64 -11.53
N MET A 166 7.52 -8.14 -11.00
CA MET A 166 7.37 -9.55 -10.61
C MET A 166 7.29 -10.48 -11.83
N ALA A 167 6.63 -10.06 -12.90
CA ALA A 167 6.60 -10.81 -14.16
C ALA A 167 8.00 -10.96 -14.76
N LYS A 168 8.81 -9.90 -14.74
CA LYS A 168 10.21 -9.91 -15.20
C LYS A 168 11.10 -10.79 -14.33
N ALA A 169 10.91 -10.81 -13.02
CA ALA A 169 11.63 -11.69 -12.11
C ALA A 169 11.31 -13.17 -12.37
N GLY A 170 10.09 -13.46 -12.82
CA GLY A 170 9.63 -14.82 -13.08
C GLY A 170 9.25 -15.61 -11.83
N ASN A 171 8.71 -16.81 -12.05
CA ASN A 171 8.08 -17.62 -11.00
C ASN A 171 9.06 -17.94 -9.84
N GLU A 172 10.27 -18.43 -10.15
CA GLU A 172 11.18 -18.86 -9.08
C GLU A 172 11.83 -17.67 -8.36
N GLU A 173 12.43 -16.74 -9.09
CA GLU A 173 13.14 -15.61 -8.52
C GLU A 173 12.26 -14.65 -7.73
N SER A 174 10.99 -14.51 -8.10
CA SER A 174 10.06 -13.64 -7.37
C SER A 174 9.72 -14.14 -5.96
N LYS A 175 9.92 -15.43 -5.65
CA LYS A 175 9.68 -15.99 -4.31
C LYS A 175 10.49 -15.27 -3.22
N LYS A 176 11.70 -14.82 -3.52
CA LYS A 176 12.58 -14.15 -2.57
C LYS A 176 12.04 -12.81 -2.04
N TYR A 177 11.06 -12.23 -2.71
CA TYR A 177 10.41 -10.97 -2.28
C TYR A 177 9.18 -11.20 -1.41
N TYR A 178 8.68 -12.43 -1.36
CA TYR A 178 7.46 -12.78 -0.62
C TYR A 178 7.79 -13.66 0.59
N LEU A 179 6.78 -13.96 1.38
CA LEU A 179 6.98 -14.76 2.59
C LEU A 179 6.97 -16.26 2.24
N HIS A 180 8.06 -16.72 1.65
CA HIS A 180 8.33 -18.11 1.31
C HIS A 180 9.47 -18.62 2.18
N LEU A 181 9.13 -19.39 3.23
CA LEU A 181 10.09 -19.91 4.20
C LEU A 181 9.96 -21.44 4.30
N PRO A 182 11.06 -22.19 4.12
CA PRO A 182 11.05 -23.61 4.42
C PRO A 182 10.87 -23.88 5.92
N PRO A 183 10.45 -25.10 6.31
CA PRO A 183 10.37 -25.49 7.71
C PRO A 183 11.68 -25.26 8.46
N GLY A 184 11.58 -24.74 9.69
CA GLY A 184 12.72 -24.50 10.57
C GLY A 184 13.55 -23.24 10.29
N GLN A 185 13.21 -22.44 9.26
CA GLN A 185 13.95 -21.21 8.95
C GLN A 185 13.56 -20.02 9.85
N SER A 186 12.37 -20.04 10.42
CA SER A 186 11.86 -18.95 11.27
C SER A 186 11.16 -19.53 12.50
N GLU A 187 11.45 -18.95 13.68
CA GLU A 187 10.76 -19.27 14.92
C GLU A 187 9.26 -18.96 14.86
N ASN A 188 8.88 -17.91 14.16
CA ASN A 188 7.47 -17.52 14.00
C ASN A 188 6.71 -18.42 13.01
N TYR A 189 7.43 -19.14 12.14
CA TYR A 189 6.88 -20.05 11.14
C TYR A 189 7.61 -21.39 11.16
N PRO A 190 7.52 -22.17 12.25
CA PRO A 190 8.31 -23.39 12.42
C PRO A 190 7.98 -24.47 11.37
N ALA A 191 6.75 -24.52 10.89
CA ALA A 191 6.33 -25.41 9.81
C ALA A 191 6.66 -24.88 8.39
N GLY A 192 7.30 -23.70 8.31
CA GLY A 192 7.43 -22.97 7.06
C GLY A 192 6.16 -22.23 6.66
N ILE A 193 6.23 -21.43 5.61
CA ILE A 193 5.08 -20.71 5.04
C ILE A 193 5.31 -20.48 3.54
N THR A 194 4.22 -20.51 2.78
CA THR A 194 4.18 -20.10 1.38
C THR A 194 3.08 -19.06 1.22
N ASP A 195 3.44 -17.78 1.22
CA ASP A 195 2.51 -16.68 1.08
C ASP A 195 2.90 -15.81 -0.13
N ASN A 196 1.98 -15.69 -1.07
CA ASN A 196 2.16 -14.96 -2.32
C ASN A 196 1.59 -13.52 -2.25
N THR A 197 1.23 -13.04 -1.07
CA THR A 197 0.66 -11.70 -0.86
C THR A 197 1.56 -10.83 -0.01
N HIS A 198 2.09 -11.38 1.08
CA HIS A 198 2.87 -10.62 2.05
C HIS A 198 4.37 -10.70 1.74
N PHE A 199 5.04 -9.57 1.93
CA PHE A 199 6.47 -9.45 1.68
C PHE A 199 7.28 -9.87 2.89
N ASN A 200 8.49 -10.35 2.64
CA ASN A 200 9.57 -10.33 3.61
C ASN A 200 10.30 -8.97 3.57
N GLU A 201 11.38 -8.83 4.32
CA GLU A 201 12.13 -7.57 4.40
C GLU A 201 12.71 -7.12 3.04
N GLU A 202 13.22 -8.06 2.21
CA GLU A 202 13.75 -7.75 0.88
C GLU A 202 12.64 -7.26 -0.06
N GLY A 203 11.49 -7.93 -0.06
CA GLY A 203 10.33 -7.53 -0.85
C GLY A 203 9.75 -6.19 -0.44
N ALA A 204 9.62 -5.94 0.87
CA ALA A 204 9.14 -4.67 1.39
C ALA A 204 10.05 -3.49 1.00
N LYS A 205 11.38 -3.66 1.12
CA LYS A 205 12.37 -2.68 0.65
C LYS A 205 12.27 -2.44 -0.85
N LYS A 206 12.13 -3.52 -1.64
CA LYS A 206 12.02 -3.41 -3.09
C LYS A 206 10.76 -2.67 -3.52
N VAL A 207 9.61 -2.99 -2.92
CA VAL A 207 8.36 -2.29 -3.22
C VAL A 207 8.43 -0.83 -2.79
N ALA A 208 8.98 -0.53 -1.61
CA ALA A 208 9.20 0.85 -1.19
C ALA A 208 10.08 1.61 -2.20
N GLN A 209 11.18 1.00 -2.67
CA GLN A 209 12.05 1.58 -3.70
C GLN A 209 11.27 1.89 -4.99
N LEU A 210 10.45 0.96 -5.48
CA LEU A 210 9.65 1.15 -6.70
C LEU A 210 8.64 2.30 -6.53
N ILE A 211 8.02 2.44 -5.36
CA ILE A 211 7.12 3.57 -5.06
C ILE A 211 7.89 4.89 -5.07
N ILE A 212 9.07 4.92 -4.45
CA ILE A 212 9.93 6.13 -4.40
C ILE A 212 10.41 6.52 -5.80
N GLU A 213 10.81 5.56 -6.63
CA GLU A 213 11.17 5.79 -8.02
C GLU A 213 10.00 6.40 -8.82
N ALA A 214 8.77 5.90 -8.61
CA ALA A 214 7.57 6.45 -9.23
C ALA A 214 7.29 7.89 -8.76
N ILE A 215 7.46 8.19 -7.46
CA ILE A 215 7.33 9.55 -6.93
C ILE A 215 8.40 10.47 -7.55
N HIS A 216 9.64 10.02 -7.62
CA HIS A 216 10.75 10.80 -8.18
C HIS A 216 10.53 11.15 -9.65
N GLN A 217 9.97 10.22 -10.44
CA GLN A 217 9.68 10.39 -11.87
C GLN A 217 8.40 11.20 -12.14
N SER A 218 7.58 11.43 -11.13
CA SER A 218 6.32 12.19 -11.25
C SER A 218 6.57 13.69 -11.10
N ASP A 219 5.55 14.50 -11.48
CA ASP A 219 5.53 15.93 -11.22
C ASP A 219 4.95 16.30 -9.84
N LEU A 220 4.74 15.33 -8.97
CA LEU A 220 4.17 15.54 -7.64
C LEU A 220 5.13 16.36 -6.76
N PRO A 221 4.63 17.38 -6.02
CA PRO A 221 5.47 18.13 -5.08
C PRO A 221 6.18 17.26 -4.04
N LEU A 222 5.61 16.09 -3.74
CA LEU A 222 6.17 15.10 -2.83
C LEU A 222 7.61 14.69 -3.20
N ARG A 223 7.98 14.69 -4.49
CA ARG A 223 9.35 14.38 -4.95
C ARG A 223 10.41 15.29 -4.35
N ASN A 224 10.05 16.53 -4.02
CA ASN A 224 10.98 17.48 -3.44
C ASN A 224 11.32 17.19 -1.96
N LEU A 225 10.60 16.28 -1.34
CA LEU A 225 10.82 15.82 0.04
C LEU A 225 11.75 14.59 0.10
N LEU A 226 12.12 14.00 -1.03
CA LEU A 226 13.08 12.90 -1.12
C LEU A 226 14.52 13.41 -0.88
N LYS A 227 15.37 12.49 -0.38
CA LYS A 227 16.82 12.73 -0.21
C LYS A 227 17.53 12.89 -1.53
#